data_6717782c399ff84d06be62e8657c9f10
#
_entry.id   6717782c399ff84d06be62e8657c9f10
#
_cell.length_a   1.000
_cell.length_b   1.000
_cell.length_c   1.000
_cell.angle_alpha   90.00
_cell.angle_beta   90.00
_cell.angle_gamma   90.00
#
_symmetry.space_group_name_H-M   'P 1'
#
loop_
_entity.id
_entity.type
_entity.pdbx_description
1 polymer ?
#
loop_
_entity_poly.entity_id
_entity_poly.type
_entity_poly.pdbx_seq_one_letter_code
_entity_poly.pdbx_strand_id
1 'polypeptide(L)'
;MPVPDGYGRKRPLTAILTPSCCRNFERKEEAVSRFRRLSHTLWHCQYHVVWVPKYRFRILIGAVKEAAEAAIQAICGYAGCEVVELNVQPDHVHVVLMIPSKVSISILLGRVKGQTSMKLFHQFRYLKKKLYWGNHFWAKGYCVDTVGLDADMIRKYVRYQEKKEQQLE
;
A
#
# COMPACT_ATOMS: atom_id res chain seq x y z
N MET A 1 -14.72 -47.76 -43.81
CA MET A 1 -14.32 -46.33 -43.79
C MET A 1 -14.12 -45.94 -42.32
N PRO A 2 -12.92 -45.63 -41.86
CA PRO A 2 -12.67 -45.23 -40.51
C PRO A 2 -12.89 -43.71 -40.33
N VAL A 3 -13.56 -43.33 -39.26
CA VAL A 3 -13.81 -41.97 -38.81
C VAL A 3 -12.51 -41.43 -38.16
N PRO A 4 -12.03 -40.20 -38.47
CA PRO A 4 -10.83 -39.66 -37.82
C PRO A 4 -11.18 -39.09 -36.45
N ASP A 5 -10.53 -39.62 -35.42
CA ASP A 5 -10.46 -39.04 -34.08
C ASP A 5 -9.62 -37.74 -34.14
N GLY A 6 -10.27 -36.62 -33.83
CA GLY A 6 -9.64 -35.29 -33.81
C GLY A 6 -10.13 -34.43 -32.65
N TYR A 7 -10.11 -34.95 -31.40
CA TYR A 7 -10.29 -34.09 -30.24
C TYR A 7 -8.93 -33.54 -29.75
N GLY A 8 -8.65 -32.31 -30.14
CA GLY A 8 -7.46 -31.59 -29.73
C GLY A 8 -7.37 -31.47 -28.22
N ARG A 9 -6.32 -32.03 -27.65
CA ARG A 9 -5.92 -31.86 -26.26
C ARG A 9 -5.72 -30.37 -25.99
N LYS A 10 -6.55 -29.80 -25.12
CA LYS A 10 -6.35 -28.47 -24.57
C LYS A 10 -5.01 -28.46 -23.81
N ARG A 11 -4.04 -27.75 -24.35
CA ARG A 11 -2.76 -27.55 -23.65
C ARG A 11 -2.99 -26.77 -22.36
N PRO A 12 -2.38 -27.14 -21.23
CA PRO A 12 -2.52 -26.39 -20.01
C PRO A 12 -1.91 -24.98 -20.21
N LEU A 13 -2.54 -23.97 -19.61
CA LEU A 13 -2.13 -22.55 -19.67
C LEU A 13 -0.67 -22.29 -19.24
N THR A 14 -0.03 -23.25 -18.60
CA THR A 14 1.40 -23.24 -18.28
C THR A 14 2.34 -23.30 -19.48
N ALA A 15 1.85 -23.65 -20.68
CA ALA A 15 2.66 -23.75 -21.88
C ALA A 15 2.77 -22.45 -22.68
N ILE A 16 2.05 -21.39 -22.31
CA ILE A 16 2.07 -20.09 -23.00
C ILE A 16 3.23 -19.19 -22.52
N LEU A 17 3.87 -19.52 -21.42
CA LEU A 17 5.08 -18.85 -20.93
C LEU A 17 6.31 -19.65 -21.37
N THR A 18 6.56 -19.77 -22.68
CA THR A 18 7.78 -20.40 -23.17
C THR A 18 8.99 -19.46 -23.09
N PRO A 19 10.18 -20.01 -22.82
CA PRO A 19 11.37 -19.27 -22.40
C PRO A 19 12.06 -18.41 -23.46
N SER A 20 11.53 -18.25 -24.65
CA SER A 20 12.22 -17.50 -25.71
C SER A 20 12.15 -15.97 -25.56
N CYS A 21 11.26 -15.45 -24.71
CA CYS A 21 11.18 -14.02 -24.40
C CYS A 21 12.02 -13.59 -23.18
N CYS A 22 12.73 -14.54 -22.55
CA CYS A 22 13.38 -14.36 -21.27
C CYS A 22 14.84 -14.85 -21.29
N ARG A 23 15.66 -14.35 -22.20
CA ARG A 23 17.11 -14.60 -22.19
C ARG A 23 17.87 -13.60 -21.32
N ASN A 24 17.44 -13.44 -20.05
CA ASN A 24 18.24 -12.85 -18.98
C ASN A 24 17.77 -13.46 -17.64
N PHE A 25 18.07 -14.74 -17.43
CA PHE A 25 17.42 -15.56 -16.42
C PHE A 25 18.18 -15.73 -15.09
N GLU A 26 19.34 -15.14 -14.89
CA GLU A 26 20.07 -15.23 -13.61
C GLU A 26 19.63 -14.18 -12.54
N ARG A 27 18.68 -13.27 -12.89
CA ARG A 27 17.98 -12.40 -11.93
C ARG A 27 16.60 -12.91 -11.52
N LYS A 28 16.29 -14.17 -11.76
CA LYS A 28 14.89 -14.66 -11.74
C LYS A 28 14.41 -15.27 -10.44
N GLU A 29 15.26 -15.74 -9.57
CA GLU A 29 14.79 -16.36 -8.31
C GLU A 29 14.26 -15.32 -7.32
N GLU A 30 14.86 -14.13 -7.26
CA GLU A 30 14.32 -13.02 -6.45
C GLU A 30 13.02 -12.41 -7.03
N ALA A 31 12.86 -12.42 -8.36
CA ALA A 31 11.67 -11.86 -9.00
C ALA A 31 10.41 -12.70 -8.77
N VAL A 32 10.53 -14.03 -8.69
CA VAL A 32 9.41 -14.95 -8.43
C VAL A 32 8.91 -14.81 -6.99
N SER A 33 9.79 -14.50 -6.03
CA SER A 33 9.44 -14.30 -4.63
C SER A 33 8.61 -13.02 -4.37
N ARG A 34 8.63 -12.06 -5.31
CA ARG A 34 7.86 -10.79 -5.20
C ARG A 34 6.40 -10.95 -5.52
N PHE A 35 6.02 -11.94 -6.33
CA PHE A 35 4.63 -12.16 -6.71
C PHE A 35 3.86 -12.91 -5.63
N ARG A 36 2.68 -12.41 -5.30
CA ARG A 36 1.71 -13.09 -4.44
C ARG A 36 0.74 -13.89 -5.33
N ARG A 37 0.21 -14.98 -4.78
CA ARG A 37 -0.70 -15.88 -5.48
C ARG A 37 -2.12 -15.77 -4.90
N LEU A 38 -3.08 -15.60 -5.76
CA LEU A 38 -4.49 -15.92 -5.54
C LEU A 38 -4.82 -17.21 -6.31
N SER A 39 -6.02 -17.77 -6.15
CA SER A 39 -6.39 -19.08 -6.69
C SER A 39 -5.97 -19.30 -8.15
N HIS A 40 -6.10 -18.27 -9.01
CA HIS A 40 -5.78 -18.35 -10.45
C HIS A 40 -4.99 -17.15 -10.94
N THR A 41 -4.40 -16.33 -10.05
CA THR A 41 -3.76 -15.07 -10.42
C THR A 41 -2.45 -14.90 -9.65
N LEU A 42 -1.40 -14.52 -10.37
CA LEU A 42 -0.18 -13.99 -9.80
C LEU A 42 -0.27 -12.46 -9.85
N TRP A 43 0.04 -11.79 -8.74
CA TRP A 43 -0.06 -10.34 -8.66
C TRP A 43 1.06 -9.73 -7.83
N HIS A 44 1.45 -8.51 -8.20
CA HIS A 44 2.40 -7.68 -7.49
C HIS A 44 1.98 -6.23 -7.70
N CYS A 45 1.07 -5.77 -6.86
CA CYS A 45 0.53 -4.42 -6.93
C CYS A 45 0.99 -3.64 -5.72
N GLN A 46 2.04 -2.84 -5.87
CA GLN A 46 2.55 -1.94 -4.86
C GLN A 46 2.17 -0.51 -5.19
N TYR A 47 1.72 0.21 -4.18
CA TYR A 47 1.30 1.59 -4.29
C TYR A 47 1.96 2.43 -3.21
N HIS A 48 2.56 3.54 -3.62
CA HIS A 48 2.97 4.60 -2.71
C HIS A 48 1.80 5.56 -2.54
N VAL A 49 1.36 5.72 -1.32
CA VAL A 49 0.20 6.55 -0.98
C VAL A 49 0.59 7.62 0.01
N VAL A 50 0.15 8.85 -0.25
CA VAL A 50 0.41 10.00 0.61
C VAL A 50 -0.90 10.70 0.94
N TRP A 51 -1.13 10.98 2.21
CA TRP A 51 -2.23 11.84 2.63
C TRP A 51 -1.85 12.69 3.84
N VAL A 52 -2.64 13.73 4.10
CA VAL A 52 -2.31 14.73 5.11
C VAL A 52 -3.46 14.91 6.10
N PRO A 53 -3.18 15.33 7.33
CA PRO A 53 -4.19 15.86 8.23
C PRO A 53 -4.90 17.06 7.61
N LYS A 54 -6.14 17.34 8.05
CA LYS A 54 -6.89 18.49 7.59
C LYS A 54 -6.10 19.77 7.85
N TYR A 55 -6.02 20.62 6.84
CA TYR A 55 -5.21 21.88 6.84
C TYR A 55 -3.71 21.65 7.03
N ARG A 56 -3.23 20.41 6.83
CA ARG A 56 -1.82 20.05 6.97
C ARG A 56 -1.23 20.38 8.35
N PHE A 57 -2.05 20.27 9.39
CA PHE A 57 -1.58 20.54 10.75
C PHE A 57 -0.53 19.53 11.21
N ARG A 58 0.51 20.03 11.89
CA ARG A 58 1.57 19.22 12.49
C ARG A 58 1.10 18.62 13.82
N ILE A 59 0.33 17.56 13.74
CA ILE A 59 -0.33 16.92 14.89
C ILE A 59 0.02 15.46 15.09
N LEU A 60 0.69 14.86 14.09
CA LEU A 60 1.13 13.48 14.14
C LEU A 60 2.50 13.41 14.86
N ILE A 61 2.51 13.72 16.15
CA ILE A 61 3.70 13.74 17.00
C ILE A 61 3.48 12.90 18.26
N GLY A 62 4.56 12.32 18.81
CA GLY A 62 4.53 11.52 20.03
C GLY A 62 3.47 10.43 20.01
N ALA A 63 2.67 10.32 21.06
CA ALA A 63 1.64 9.29 21.22
C ALA A 63 0.58 9.30 20.10
N VAL A 64 0.30 10.44 19.48
CA VAL A 64 -0.65 10.53 18.34
C VAL A 64 -0.05 9.86 17.10
N LYS A 65 1.24 10.05 16.84
CA LYS A 65 1.98 9.38 15.76
C LYS A 65 1.93 7.86 15.94
N GLU A 66 2.35 7.37 17.11
CA GLU A 66 2.37 5.93 17.43
C GLU A 66 0.99 5.29 17.31
N ALA A 67 -0.04 5.95 17.81
CA ALA A 67 -1.41 5.46 17.71
C ALA A 67 -1.91 5.44 16.25
N ALA A 68 -1.50 6.42 15.43
CA ALA A 68 -1.82 6.47 14.00
C ALA A 68 -1.14 5.33 13.25
N GLU A 69 0.17 5.09 13.49
CA GLU A 69 0.94 4.00 12.89
C GLU A 69 0.33 2.64 13.21
N ALA A 70 0.09 2.36 14.49
CA ALA A 70 -0.53 1.11 14.94
C ALA A 70 -1.93 0.91 14.33
N ALA A 71 -2.72 1.97 14.24
CA ALA A 71 -4.05 1.90 13.65
C ALA A 71 -4.00 1.63 12.13
N ILE A 72 -3.11 2.29 11.39
CA ILE A 72 -2.94 2.09 9.94
C ILE A 72 -2.52 0.65 9.66
N GLN A 73 -1.51 0.14 10.35
CA GLN A 73 -1.03 -1.24 10.19
C GLN A 73 -2.14 -2.25 10.45
N ALA A 74 -2.87 -2.11 11.55
CA ALA A 74 -3.96 -3.03 11.90
C ALA A 74 -5.08 -3.02 10.85
N ILE A 75 -5.51 -1.83 10.38
CA ILE A 75 -6.60 -1.70 9.41
C ILE A 75 -6.21 -2.26 8.05
N CYS A 76 -4.97 -2.01 7.60
CA CYS A 76 -4.45 -2.60 6.36
C CYS A 76 -4.37 -4.12 6.46
N GLY A 77 -3.89 -4.66 7.57
CA GLY A 77 -3.84 -6.11 7.82
C GLY A 77 -5.23 -6.75 7.79
N TYR A 78 -6.23 -6.16 8.45
CA TYR A 78 -7.63 -6.64 8.37
C TYR A 78 -8.23 -6.58 6.96
N ALA A 79 -7.76 -5.66 6.12
CA ALA A 79 -8.16 -5.59 4.72
C ALA A 79 -7.42 -6.59 3.82
N GLY A 80 -6.52 -7.41 4.38
CA GLY A 80 -5.68 -8.34 3.62
C GLY A 80 -4.61 -7.64 2.77
N CYS A 81 -4.24 -6.41 3.15
CA CYS A 81 -3.19 -5.63 2.52
C CYS A 81 -1.93 -5.64 3.39
N GLU A 82 -0.76 -5.70 2.75
CA GLU A 82 0.52 -5.69 3.44
C GLU A 82 1.10 -4.28 3.44
N VAL A 83 1.51 -3.80 4.62
CA VAL A 83 2.25 -2.54 4.76
C VAL A 83 3.73 -2.85 4.58
N VAL A 84 4.29 -2.44 3.44
CA VAL A 84 5.70 -2.66 3.10
C VAL A 84 6.59 -1.64 3.81
N GLU A 85 6.17 -0.39 3.80
CA GLU A 85 6.85 0.72 4.47
C GLU A 85 5.81 1.70 4.97
N LEU A 86 5.99 2.25 6.17
CA LEU A 86 5.14 3.27 6.75
C LEU A 86 6.01 4.35 7.38
N ASN A 87 5.79 5.58 6.98
CA ASN A 87 6.45 6.74 7.55
C ASN A 87 5.39 7.81 7.87
N VAL A 88 5.21 8.08 9.15
CA VAL A 88 4.30 9.11 9.65
C VAL A 88 5.10 10.33 10.07
N GLN A 89 4.96 11.38 9.31
CA GLN A 89 5.55 12.70 9.57
C GLN A 89 4.56 13.58 10.34
N PRO A 90 5.00 14.66 10.97
CA PRO A 90 4.12 15.52 11.76
C PRO A 90 2.90 16.04 10.99
N ASP A 91 2.99 16.29 9.70
CA ASP A 91 1.99 16.90 8.85
C ASP A 91 1.52 16.05 7.67
N HIS A 92 2.06 14.84 7.50
CA HIS A 92 1.67 13.93 6.44
C HIS A 92 2.03 12.49 6.74
N VAL A 93 1.47 11.57 5.96
CA VAL A 93 1.73 10.13 6.02
C VAL A 93 2.17 9.65 4.66
N HIS A 94 3.29 8.94 4.60
CA HIS A 94 3.71 8.13 3.47
C HIS A 94 3.55 6.66 3.81
N VAL A 95 2.97 5.89 2.91
CA VAL A 95 2.87 4.45 3.06
C VAL A 95 3.08 3.75 1.73
N VAL A 96 3.84 2.68 1.74
CA VAL A 96 3.95 1.74 0.62
C VAL A 96 3.14 0.51 0.98
N LEU A 97 2.10 0.25 0.19
CA LEU A 97 1.16 -0.83 0.41
C LEU A 97 1.23 -1.84 -0.73
N MET A 98 1.22 -3.12 -0.38
CA MET A 98 0.93 -4.19 -1.31
C MET A 98 -0.56 -4.54 -1.19
N ILE A 99 -1.31 -4.22 -2.26
CA ILE A 99 -2.77 -4.32 -2.27
C ILE A 99 -3.18 -5.42 -3.26
N PRO A 100 -3.91 -6.46 -2.82
CA PRO A 100 -4.44 -7.46 -3.72
C PRO A 100 -5.31 -6.85 -4.82
N SER A 101 -5.22 -7.39 -6.04
CA SER A 101 -5.95 -6.88 -7.21
C SER A 101 -7.48 -6.79 -7.03
N LYS A 102 -8.02 -7.58 -6.09
CA LYS A 102 -9.46 -7.56 -5.72
C LYS A 102 -9.87 -6.40 -4.83
N VAL A 103 -8.90 -5.64 -4.26
CA VAL A 103 -9.17 -4.56 -3.30
C VAL A 103 -9.02 -3.22 -4.01
N SER A 104 -10.05 -2.39 -3.94
CA SER A 104 -10.00 -1.02 -4.46
C SER A 104 -9.22 -0.12 -3.50
N ILE A 105 -8.25 0.63 -4.05
CA ILE A 105 -7.44 1.60 -3.30
C ILE A 105 -8.32 2.65 -2.63
N SER A 106 -9.32 3.17 -3.33
CA SER A 106 -10.22 4.20 -2.80
C SER A 106 -11.03 3.71 -1.61
N ILE A 107 -11.55 2.48 -1.67
CA ILE A 107 -12.28 1.84 -0.58
C ILE A 107 -11.36 1.60 0.61
N LEU A 108 -10.15 1.07 0.35
CA LEU A 108 -9.16 0.85 1.40
C LEU A 108 -8.82 2.15 2.13
N LEU A 109 -8.47 3.21 1.38
CA LEU A 109 -8.09 4.50 1.97
C LEU A 109 -9.25 5.20 2.66
N GLY A 110 -10.46 5.07 2.13
CA GLY A 110 -11.66 5.54 2.83
C GLY A 110 -11.81 4.88 4.20
N ARG A 111 -11.61 3.55 4.26
CA ARG A 111 -11.65 2.78 5.51
C ARG A 111 -10.50 3.15 6.45
N VAL A 112 -9.27 3.21 5.94
CA VAL A 112 -8.08 3.59 6.73
C VAL A 112 -8.27 4.98 7.35
N LYS A 113 -8.59 5.99 6.53
CA LYS A 113 -8.78 7.37 7.01
C LYS A 113 -9.98 7.49 7.96
N GLY A 114 -11.09 6.83 7.68
CA GLY A 114 -12.27 6.86 8.55
C GLY A 114 -12.01 6.23 9.91
N GLN A 115 -11.50 5.00 9.93
CA GLN A 115 -11.28 4.27 11.18
C GLN A 115 -10.13 4.84 12.02
N THR A 116 -9.03 5.30 11.38
CA THR A 116 -7.97 6.00 12.13
C THR A 116 -8.47 7.29 12.73
N SER A 117 -9.29 8.09 12.02
CA SER A 117 -9.90 9.29 12.58
C SER A 117 -10.73 8.98 13.83
N MET A 118 -11.58 7.96 13.78
CA MET A 118 -12.40 7.55 14.92
C MET A 118 -11.53 7.13 16.11
N LYS A 119 -10.52 6.30 15.90
CA LYS A 119 -9.61 5.85 16.96
C LYS A 119 -8.85 7.00 17.60
N LEU A 120 -8.27 7.90 16.78
CA LEU A 120 -7.51 9.04 17.27
C LEU A 120 -8.40 10.03 18.05
N PHE A 121 -9.60 10.32 17.57
CA PHE A 121 -10.53 11.18 18.32
C PHE A 121 -11.08 10.52 19.59
N HIS A 122 -11.16 9.21 19.64
CA HIS A 122 -11.55 8.50 20.86
C HIS A 122 -10.43 8.55 21.89
N GLN A 123 -9.20 8.27 21.48
CA GLN A 123 -8.04 8.20 22.37
C GLN A 123 -7.56 9.60 22.80
N PHE A 124 -7.59 10.57 21.89
CA PHE A 124 -7.11 11.93 22.12
C PHE A 124 -8.24 12.95 22.02
N ARG A 125 -9.10 13.00 23.04
CA ARG A 125 -10.31 13.86 23.06
C ARG A 125 -10.00 15.34 22.87
N TYR A 126 -8.81 15.82 23.25
CA TYR A 126 -8.39 17.21 23.05
C TYR A 126 -8.31 17.61 21.57
N LEU A 127 -8.11 16.64 20.66
CA LEU A 127 -8.12 16.90 19.22
C LEU A 127 -9.49 17.30 18.70
N LYS A 128 -10.58 16.85 19.33
CA LYS A 128 -11.96 17.26 18.98
C LYS A 128 -12.29 18.70 19.37
N LYS A 129 -11.61 19.25 20.37
CA LYS A 129 -11.92 20.59 20.91
C LYS A 129 -11.46 21.72 19.99
N LYS A 130 -10.68 21.44 18.96
CA LYS A 130 -10.26 22.45 17.99
C LYS A 130 -11.38 22.71 16.98
N LEU A 131 -12.03 23.85 17.09
CA LEU A 131 -13.26 24.28 16.39
C LEU A 131 -13.22 24.16 14.85
N TYR A 132 -12.04 24.23 14.22
CA TYR A 132 -11.90 24.19 12.77
C TYR A 132 -11.75 22.79 12.17
N TRP A 133 -11.81 21.73 12.98
CA TRP A 133 -11.61 20.36 12.50
C TRP A 133 -12.90 19.73 11.99
N GLY A 134 -14.05 20.20 12.47
CA GLY A 134 -15.38 19.78 12.02
C GLY A 134 -15.51 18.27 11.87
N ASN A 135 -15.10 17.50 12.87
CA ASN A 135 -15.12 16.03 12.90
C ASN A 135 -14.29 15.31 11.81
N HIS A 136 -13.45 16.03 11.04
CA HIS A 136 -12.60 15.45 10.03
C HIS A 136 -11.13 15.60 10.42
N PHE A 137 -10.47 14.47 10.73
CA PHE A 137 -9.05 14.44 11.06
C PHE A 137 -8.17 14.61 9.80
N TRP A 138 -8.52 13.90 8.74
CA TRP A 138 -7.78 13.89 7.49
C TRP A 138 -8.37 14.83 6.44
N ALA A 139 -7.55 15.38 5.57
CA ALA A 139 -7.99 16.04 4.34
C ALA A 139 -8.76 15.04 3.45
N LYS A 140 -9.65 15.50 2.57
CA LYS A 140 -10.46 14.61 1.71
C LYS A 140 -9.59 13.84 0.71
N GLY A 141 -8.61 14.50 0.10
CA GLY A 141 -7.75 13.94 -0.94
C GLY A 141 -6.65 13.01 -0.41
N TYR A 142 -6.00 12.35 -1.33
CA TYR A 142 -4.76 11.60 -1.18
C TYR A 142 -4.03 11.58 -2.54
N CYS A 143 -2.72 11.36 -2.52
CA CYS A 143 -1.93 11.07 -3.70
C CYS A 143 -1.66 9.56 -3.71
N VAL A 144 -1.73 8.94 -4.89
CA VAL A 144 -1.37 7.54 -5.08
C VAL A 144 -0.53 7.41 -6.33
N ASP A 145 0.55 6.66 -6.23
CA ASP A 145 1.41 6.30 -7.33
C ASP A 145 1.66 4.78 -7.32
N THR A 146 1.91 4.20 -8.49
CA THR A 146 2.25 2.79 -8.61
C THR A 146 3.76 2.61 -8.47
N VAL A 147 4.15 1.73 -7.56
CA VAL A 147 5.56 1.35 -7.39
C VAL A 147 5.89 0.26 -8.40
N GLY A 148 6.65 0.62 -9.45
CA GLY A 148 7.11 -0.32 -10.47
C GLY A 148 8.30 -1.15 -10.03
N LEU A 149 9.19 -1.51 -10.98
CA LEU A 149 10.41 -2.30 -10.73
C LEU A 149 11.43 -1.62 -9.80
N ASP A 150 11.31 -0.30 -9.59
CA ASP A 150 12.18 0.51 -8.74
C ASP A 150 11.70 0.68 -7.30
N ALA A 151 11.01 -0.34 -6.75
CA ALA A 151 10.52 -0.34 -5.36
C ALA A 151 11.61 0.01 -4.33
N ASP A 152 12.86 -0.40 -4.59
CA ASP A 152 13.98 -0.12 -3.70
C ASP A 152 14.40 1.36 -3.73
N MET A 153 14.23 2.02 -4.88
CA MET A 153 14.49 3.46 -5.00
C MET A 153 13.47 4.27 -4.20
N ILE A 154 12.20 3.91 -4.25
CA ILE A 154 11.13 4.56 -3.49
C ILE A 154 11.32 4.33 -1.99
N ARG A 155 11.66 3.10 -1.55
CA ARG A 155 11.99 2.82 -0.15
C ARG A 155 13.16 3.67 0.35
N LYS A 156 14.23 3.78 -0.45
CA LYS A 156 15.38 4.66 -0.15
C LYS A 156 14.95 6.12 -0.05
N TYR A 157 14.08 6.57 -0.97
CA TYR A 157 13.56 7.93 -0.97
C TYR A 157 12.73 8.25 0.28
N VAL A 158 11.81 7.36 0.67
CA VAL A 158 11.00 7.51 1.89
C VAL A 158 11.90 7.59 3.13
N ARG A 159 12.89 6.70 3.25
CA ARG A 159 13.87 6.72 4.36
C ARG A 159 14.77 7.95 4.33
N TYR A 160 15.13 8.43 3.13
CA TYR A 160 15.93 9.64 2.99
C TYR A 160 15.17 10.88 3.46
N GLN A 161 13.88 10.99 3.12
CA GLN A 161 13.04 12.09 3.60
C GLN A 161 12.92 12.09 5.13
N GLU A 162 12.74 10.92 5.73
CA GLU A 162 12.70 10.79 7.18
C GLU A 162 13.99 11.33 7.86
N LYS A 163 15.16 10.91 7.34
CA LYS A 163 16.45 11.39 7.85
C LYS A 163 16.66 12.89 7.67
N LYS A 164 16.22 13.41 6.52
CA LYS A 164 16.37 14.85 6.21
C LYS A 164 15.49 15.71 7.12
N GLU A 165 14.29 15.27 7.46
CA GLU A 165 13.40 15.99 8.37
C GLU A 165 13.87 15.92 9.82
N GLN A 166 14.46 14.79 10.25
CA GLN A 166 15.11 14.67 11.57
C GLN A 166 16.34 15.58 11.73
N GLN A 167 17.01 15.97 10.63
CA GLN A 167 18.14 16.89 10.66
C GLN A 167 17.73 18.38 10.65
N LEU A 168 16.46 18.67 10.35
CA LEU A 168 15.91 20.03 10.30
C LEU A 168 15.14 20.42 11.57
N GLU A 169 15.02 19.49 12.53
CA GLU A 169 14.54 19.71 13.91
C GLU A 169 15.72 19.93 14.86
#